data_31b188080dd75d94f085b122d2fe3b73
#
_entry.id   31b188080dd75d94f085b122d2fe3b73
#
_cell.length_a   1.000
_cell.length_b   1.000
_cell.length_c   1.000
_cell.angle_alpha   90.00
_cell.angle_beta   90.00
_cell.angle_gamma   90.00
#
_symmetry.space_group_name_H-M   'P 1'
#
loop_
_entity.id
_entity.type
_entity.pdbx_description
1 polymer ?
#
loop_
_entity_poly.entity_id
_entity_poly.type
_entity_poly.pdbx_seq_one_letter_code
_entity_poly.pdbx_strand_id
1 'polypeptide(L)'
;EDNFNKFLSRPSVKALENDPMILFAKSVRAEEANLKNALKEFEDGYAMAHRSYVKGLLAMYGDRANFPDANFTLRLTYGQVKGYSPRDCDYYGHQTTLDGVMEKEDSTNWEFVVPTRLKELYAAKDFGRYKTSDGKMPVAFSTTTHSTGGNSGSPVMNADGELIGINSVKVASSSVEGMGYAIPITRVS
;
A
#
# COMPACT_ATOMS: atom_id res chain seq x y z
N GLU A 1 -26.67 -19.99 8.40
CA GLU A 1 -27.45 -18.77 8.02
C GLU A 1 -28.68 -18.61 8.91
N ASP A 2 -29.52 -19.62 9.04
CA ASP A 2 -30.79 -19.55 9.81
C ASP A 2 -30.59 -19.21 11.29
N ASN A 3 -29.58 -19.76 11.97
CA ASN A 3 -29.30 -19.48 13.38
C ASN A 3 -28.80 -18.04 13.58
N PHE A 4 -28.08 -17.48 12.63
CA PHE A 4 -27.60 -16.09 12.68
C PHE A 4 -28.77 -15.11 12.50
N ASN A 5 -29.62 -15.34 11.52
CA ASN A 5 -30.82 -14.54 11.29
C ASN A 5 -31.78 -14.59 12.47
N LYS A 6 -31.94 -15.77 13.10
CA LYS A 6 -32.73 -15.93 14.31
C LYS A 6 -32.15 -15.17 15.51
N PHE A 7 -30.84 -15.14 15.65
CA PHE A 7 -30.17 -14.34 16.67
C PHE A 7 -30.35 -12.84 16.40
N LEU A 8 -30.20 -12.37 15.15
CA LEU A 8 -30.41 -10.95 14.79
C LEU A 8 -31.84 -10.48 15.09
N SER A 9 -32.84 -11.34 14.92
CA SER A 9 -34.24 -11.00 15.21
C SER A 9 -34.55 -10.90 16.71
N ARG A 10 -33.80 -11.61 17.55
CA ARG A 10 -33.93 -11.58 19.02
C ARG A 10 -32.56 -11.71 19.68
N PRO A 11 -31.75 -10.65 19.69
CA PRO A 11 -30.43 -10.68 20.29
C PRO A 11 -30.51 -10.97 21.80
N SER A 12 -29.65 -11.87 22.26
CA SER A 12 -29.63 -12.31 23.68
C SER A 12 -28.18 -12.33 24.17
N VAL A 13 -27.91 -11.61 25.25
CA VAL A 13 -26.59 -11.61 25.92
C VAL A 13 -26.24 -13.03 26.37
N LYS A 14 -27.22 -13.78 26.92
CA LYS A 14 -27.00 -15.17 27.35
C LYS A 14 -26.61 -16.10 26.21
N ALA A 15 -27.11 -15.86 24.97
CA ALA A 15 -26.71 -16.64 23.80
C ALA A 15 -25.26 -16.34 23.41
N LEU A 16 -24.84 -15.07 23.48
CA LEU A 16 -23.47 -14.66 23.24
C LEU A 16 -22.50 -15.18 24.32
N GLU A 17 -22.90 -15.16 25.58
CA GLU A 17 -22.07 -15.65 26.68
C GLU A 17 -21.77 -17.15 26.60
N ASN A 18 -22.63 -17.91 25.95
CA ASN A 18 -22.47 -19.35 25.75
C ASN A 18 -22.01 -19.74 24.34
N ASP A 19 -21.77 -18.77 23.49
CA ASP A 19 -21.25 -19.03 22.14
C ASP A 19 -19.77 -19.47 22.20
N PRO A 20 -19.41 -20.62 21.60
CA PRO A 20 -18.05 -21.14 21.68
C PRO A 20 -16.99 -20.19 21.12
N MET A 21 -17.31 -19.43 20.04
CA MET A 21 -16.36 -18.50 19.43
C MET A 21 -16.13 -17.27 20.31
N ILE A 22 -17.19 -16.80 20.97
CA ILE A 22 -17.09 -15.69 21.93
C ILE A 22 -16.32 -16.12 23.18
N LEU A 23 -16.54 -17.33 23.68
CA LEU A 23 -15.78 -17.90 24.79
C LEU A 23 -14.30 -18.03 24.43
N PHE A 24 -14.00 -18.53 23.23
CA PHE A 24 -12.64 -18.60 22.72
C PHE A 24 -12.00 -17.21 22.63
N ALA A 25 -12.67 -16.22 22.01
CA ALA A 25 -12.17 -14.86 21.93
C ALA A 25 -11.91 -14.23 23.30
N LYS A 26 -12.78 -14.49 24.29
CA LYS A 26 -12.58 -14.04 25.67
C LYS A 26 -11.35 -14.68 26.31
N SER A 27 -11.13 -15.98 26.10
CA SER A 27 -9.95 -16.68 26.65
C SER A 27 -8.64 -16.15 26.04
N VAL A 28 -8.62 -15.91 24.72
CA VAL A 28 -7.45 -15.31 24.04
C VAL A 28 -7.16 -13.92 24.60
N ARG A 29 -8.17 -13.06 24.74
CA ARG A 29 -7.98 -11.71 25.31
C ARG A 29 -7.51 -11.73 26.78
N ALA A 30 -7.98 -12.68 27.56
CA ALA A 30 -7.50 -12.84 28.94
C ALA A 30 -6.02 -13.22 28.97
N GLU A 31 -5.61 -14.11 28.08
CA GLU A 31 -4.19 -14.51 27.98
C GLU A 31 -3.31 -13.38 27.44
N GLU A 32 -3.78 -12.63 26.44
CA GLU A 32 -3.09 -11.42 25.97
C GLU A 32 -2.86 -10.40 27.10
N ALA A 33 -3.88 -10.21 27.96
CA ALA A 33 -3.75 -9.31 29.12
C ALA A 33 -2.72 -9.82 30.14
N ASN A 34 -2.69 -11.13 30.40
CA ASN A 34 -1.70 -11.77 31.27
C ASN A 34 -0.29 -11.60 30.74
N LEU A 35 -0.09 -11.90 29.45
CA LEU A 35 1.19 -11.73 28.77
C LEU A 35 1.65 -10.28 28.77
N LYS A 36 0.77 -9.34 28.46
CA LYS A 36 1.08 -7.91 28.49
C LYS A 36 1.53 -7.45 29.87
N ASN A 37 0.88 -7.91 30.93
CA ASN A 37 1.28 -7.59 32.28
C ASN A 37 2.63 -8.22 32.65
N ALA A 38 2.87 -9.46 32.24
CA ALA A 38 4.14 -10.15 32.49
C ALA A 38 5.33 -9.52 31.72
N LEU A 39 5.08 -8.98 30.52
CA LEU A 39 6.10 -8.39 29.67
C LEU A 39 6.31 -6.89 29.89
N LYS A 40 5.52 -6.24 30.75
CA LYS A 40 5.56 -4.78 30.91
C LYS A 40 6.93 -4.22 31.24
N GLU A 41 7.64 -4.82 32.18
CA GLU A 41 8.97 -4.39 32.57
C GLU A 41 9.97 -4.52 31.41
N PHE A 42 9.86 -5.61 30.65
CA PHE A 42 10.68 -5.82 29.45
C PHE A 42 10.35 -4.79 28.36
N GLU A 43 9.08 -4.50 28.11
CA GLU A 43 8.64 -3.53 27.09
C GLU A 43 9.14 -2.11 27.44
N ASP A 44 9.05 -1.71 28.71
CA ASP A 44 9.55 -0.41 29.18
C ASP A 44 11.07 -0.31 29.01
N GLY A 45 11.81 -1.35 29.37
CA GLY A 45 13.26 -1.44 29.18
C GLY A 45 13.65 -1.43 27.70
N TYR A 46 12.93 -2.19 26.86
CA TYR A 46 13.13 -2.23 25.42
C TYR A 46 12.90 -0.86 24.79
N ALA A 47 11.83 -0.16 25.16
CA ALA A 47 11.52 1.17 24.61
C ALA A 47 12.64 2.19 24.91
N MET A 48 13.23 2.15 26.09
CA MET A 48 14.37 3.01 26.46
C MET A 48 15.64 2.64 25.66
N ALA A 49 15.94 1.35 25.57
CA ALA A 49 17.10 0.86 24.82
C ALA A 49 16.97 1.19 23.33
N HIS A 50 15.80 0.99 22.75
CA HIS A 50 15.50 1.31 21.35
C HIS A 50 15.67 2.81 21.04
N ARG A 51 15.18 3.70 21.92
CA ARG A 51 15.40 5.16 21.77
C ARG A 51 16.89 5.51 21.77
N SER A 52 17.66 4.90 22.67
CA SER A 52 19.11 5.12 22.75
C SER A 52 19.84 4.61 21.51
N TYR A 53 19.44 3.45 21.00
CA TYR A 53 19.94 2.87 19.76
C TYR A 53 19.65 3.77 18.54
N VAL A 54 18.39 4.21 18.37
CA VAL A 54 18.01 5.11 17.28
C VAL A 54 18.75 6.44 17.39
N LYS A 55 18.90 7.00 18.59
CA LYS A 55 19.72 8.21 18.81
C LYS A 55 21.17 8.01 18.35
N GLY A 56 21.74 6.86 18.63
CA GLY A 56 23.09 6.50 18.15
C GLY A 56 23.17 6.40 16.63
N LEU A 57 22.18 5.76 16.00
CA LEU A 57 22.10 5.68 14.52
C LEU A 57 22.00 7.06 13.89
N LEU A 58 21.13 7.94 14.40
CA LEU A 58 20.97 9.30 13.90
C LEU A 58 22.28 10.11 14.01
N ALA A 59 22.99 9.97 15.13
CA ALA A 59 24.30 10.61 15.31
C ALA A 59 25.37 10.06 14.36
N MET A 60 25.31 8.74 14.06
CA MET A 60 26.28 8.08 13.18
C MET A 60 26.04 8.40 11.69
N TYR A 61 24.78 8.47 11.27
CA TYR A 61 24.45 8.70 9.86
C TYR A 61 24.31 10.19 9.49
N GLY A 62 24.27 11.10 10.45
CA GLY A 62 24.23 12.55 10.21
C GLY A 62 23.05 12.96 9.33
N ASP A 63 23.35 13.67 8.25
CA ASP A 63 22.35 14.23 7.33
C ASP A 63 21.74 13.22 6.36
N ARG A 64 22.00 11.91 6.49
CA ARG A 64 21.31 10.92 5.67
C ARG A 64 19.82 10.95 5.96
N ALA A 65 19.04 10.89 4.89
CA ALA A 65 17.59 10.81 5.00
C ALA A 65 17.17 9.57 5.80
N ASN A 66 16.50 9.81 6.92
CA ASN A 66 15.89 8.78 7.75
C ASN A 66 14.39 8.91 7.66
N PHE A 67 13.73 7.82 7.35
CA PHE A 67 12.28 7.78 7.19
C PHE A 67 11.66 7.08 8.40
N PRO A 68 10.77 7.76 9.15
CA PRO A 68 10.10 7.14 10.29
C PRO A 68 9.09 6.10 9.84
N ASP A 69 8.92 5.04 10.62
CA ASP A 69 7.79 4.14 10.49
C ASP A 69 6.47 4.83 10.83
N ALA A 70 5.36 4.21 10.38
CA ALA A 70 4.03 4.69 10.73
C ALA A 70 3.78 4.53 12.24
N ASN A 71 3.32 5.60 12.88
CA ASN A 71 3.06 5.66 14.32
C ASN A 71 1.68 6.23 14.65
N PHE A 72 0.73 6.13 13.70
CA PHE A 72 -0.63 6.65 13.79
C PHE A 72 -0.74 8.18 13.85
N THR A 73 0.33 8.91 13.56
CA THR A 73 0.29 10.36 13.34
C THR A 73 0.33 10.68 11.85
N LEU A 74 -0.05 11.92 11.51
CA LEU A 74 0.04 12.40 10.13
C LEU A 74 1.51 12.37 9.68
N ARG A 75 1.77 11.71 8.56
CA ARG A 75 3.08 11.63 7.91
C ARG A 75 2.96 12.07 6.46
N LEU A 76 3.76 13.02 6.06
CA LEU A 76 3.91 13.40 4.66
C LEU A 76 5.20 12.80 4.10
N THR A 77 5.09 12.12 2.95
CA THR A 77 6.23 11.74 2.13
C THR A 77 6.17 12.50 0.82
N TYR A 78 7.32 12.95 0.33
CA TYR A 78 7.39 13.71 -0.91
C TYR A 78 8.59 13.28 -1.74
N GLY A 79 8.56 13.57 -3.03
CA GLY A 79 9.61 13.21 -3.98
C GLY A 79 9.31 13.74 -5.36
N GLN A 80 10.02 13.24 -6.34
CA GLN A 80 9.91 13.62 -7.75
C GLN A 80 9.47 12.43 -8.58
N VAL A 81 8.72 12.68 -9.65
CA VAL A 81 8.51 11.70 -10.70
C VAL A 81 9.85 11.51 -11.42
N LYS A 82 10.43 10.32 -11.30
CA LYS A 82 11.78 10.04 -11.80
C LYS A 82 11.96 8.56 -12.11
N GLY A 83 12.68 8.25 -13.17
CA GLY A 83 13.16 6.92 -13.45
C GLY A 83 14.33 6.52 -12.54
N TYR A 84 14.81 5.31 -12.68
CA TYR A 84 15.90 4.77 -11.88
C TYR A 84 16.79 3.81 -12.69
N SER A 85 18.01 3.64 -12.21
CA SER A 85 18.96 2.66 -12.75
C SER A 85 19.25 1.64 -11.65
N PRO A 86 18.75 0.40 -11.74
CA PRO A 86 18.99 -0.63 -10.72
C PRO A 86 20.44 -1.11 -10.71
N ARG A 87 21.12 -1.01 -11.84
CA ARG A 87 22.54 -1.35 -12.03
C ARG A 87 23.12 -0.62 -13.24
N ASP A 88 24.41 -0.76 -13.45
CA ASP A 88 25.09 -0.14 -14.58
C ASP A 88 24.48 -0.60 -15.92
N CYS A 89 24.36 0.32 -16.87
CA CYS A 89 23.72 0.17 -18.18
C CYS A 89 22.22 -0.15 -18.21
N ASP A 90 21.57 -0.33 -17.07
CA ASP A 90 20.12 -0.52 -17.00
C ASP A 90 19.43 0.79 -16.59
N TYR A 91 18.48 1.25 -17.39
CA TYR A 91 17.68 2.41 -17.08
C TYR A 91 16.19 2.14 -17.28
N TYR A 92 15.42 2.41 -16.24
CA TYR A 92 13.96 2.40 -16.30
C TYR A 92 13.44 3.82 -16.33
N GLY A 93 12.69 4.16 -17.38
CA GLY A 93 12.00 5.45 -17.51
C GLY A 93 11.00 5.64 -16.39
N HIS A 94 10.68 6.90 -16.11
CA HIS A 94 9.73 7.22 -15.03
C HIS A 94 8.28 6.83 -15.34
N GLN A 95 7.96 6.42 -16.56
CA GLN A 95 6.61 6.20 -17.01
C GLN A 95 6.50 4.97 -17.90
N THR A 96 5.45 4.17 -17.70
CA THR A 96 5.02 3.11 -18.61
C THR A 96 3.79 3.55 -19.39
N THR A 97 3.58 2.97 -20.56
CA THR A 97 2.48 3.31 -21.44
C THR A 97 1.64 2.10 -21.80
N LEU A 98 0.49 2.33 -22.40
CA LEU A 98 -0.41 1.29 -22.87
C LEU A 98 0.25 0.41 -23.96
N ASP A 99 1.30 0.90 -24.62
CA ASP A 99 2.09 0.08 -25.57
C ASP A 99 2.62 -1.19 -24.89
N GLY A 100 3.19 -1.07 -23.67
CA GLY A 100 3.70 -2.20 -22.92
C GLY A 100 2.61 -3.16 -22.41
N VAL A 101 1.37 -2.70 -22.27
CA VAL A 101 0.22 -3.58 -21.95
C VAL A 101 -0.15 -4.40 -23.18
N MET A 102 -0.17 -3.79 -24.37
CA MET A 102 -0.46 -4.48 -25.62
C MET A 102 0.64 -5.47 -26.01
N GLU A 103 1.90 -5.14 -25.75
CA GLU A 103 3.05 -6.01 -25.99
C GLU A 103 2.99 -7.32 -25.16
N LYS A 104 2.43 -7.23 -23.95
CA LYS A 104 2.29 -8.38 -23.05
C LYS A 104 1.00 -9.16 -23.24
N GLU A 105 0.12 -8.76 -24.16
CA GLU A 105 -1.16 -9.45 -24.33
C GLU A 105 -0.96 -10.93 -24.65
N ASP A 106 -1.65 -11.77 -23.89
CA ASP A 106 -1.74 -13.21 -24.12
C ASP A 106 -3.19 -13.66 -23.83
N SER A 107 -3.92 -13.98 -24.90
CA SER A 107 -5.30 -14.43 -24.80
C SER A 107 -5.47 -15.80 -24.13
N THR A 108 -4.40 -16.55 -23.96
CA THR A 108 -4.41 -17.87 -23.30
C THR A 108 -4.16 -17.77 -21.79
N ASN A 109 -3.66 -16.64 -21.31
CA ASN A 109 -3.40 -16.39 -19.90
C ASN A 109 -4.31 -15.26 -19.38
N TRP A 110 -5.23 -15.60 -18.50
CA TRP A 110 -6.22 -14.67 -17.95
C TRP A 110 -5.62 -13.40 -17.33
N GLU A 111 -4.39 -13.45 -16.79
CA GLU A 111 -3.69 -12.31 -16.21
C GLU A 111 -3.27 -11.27 -17.27
N PHE A 112 -3.10 -11.71 -18.52
CA PHE A 112 -2.61 -10.86 -19.62
C PHE A 112 -3.66 -10.61 -20.70
N VAL A 113 -4.89 -11.07 -20.51
CA VAL A 113 -5.99 -10.78 -21.44
C VAL A 113 -6.30 -9.28 -21.42
N VAL A 114 -6.18 -8.64 -22.56
CA VAL A 114 -6.58 -7.24 -22.74
C VAL A 114 -8.02 -7.17 -23.25
N PRO A 115 -8.92 -6.40 -22.59
CA PRO A 115 -10.30 -6.24 -23.04
C PRO A 115 -10.38 -5.73 -24.48
N THR A 116 -11.30 -6.30 -25.29
CA THR A 116 -11.48 -5.94 -26.70
C THR A 116 -11.67 -4.44 -26.90
N ARG A 117 -12.47 -3.80 -26.04
CA ARG A 117 -12.69 -2.36 -26.13
C ARG A 117 -11.41 -1.55 -25.94
N LEU A 118 -10.51 -1.99 -25.07
CA LEU A 118 -9.23 -1.31 -24.86
C LEU A 118 -8.32 -1.47 -26.09
N LYS A 119 -8.34 -2.63 -26.74
CA LYS A 119 -7.61 -2.86 -28.01
C LYS A 119 -8.13 -1.97 -29.15
N GLU A 120 -9.44 -1.80 -29.26
CA GLU A 120 -10.05 -0.89 -30.24
C GLU A 120 -9.62 0.57 -30.00
N LEU A 121 -9.68 1.05 -28.76
CA LEU A 121 -9.25 2.40 -28.41
C LEU A 121 -7.76 2.61 -28.66
N TYR A 122 -6.96 1.60 -28.37
CA TYR A 122 -5.52 1.63 -28.65
C TYR A 122 -5.23 1.71 -30.15
N ALA A 123 -5.89 0.89 -30.95
CA ALA A 123 -5.74 0.90 -32.42
C ALA A 123 -6.16 2.24 -33.02
N ALA A 124 -7.26 2.83 -32.53
CA ALA A 124 -7.74 4.15 -32.92
C ALA A 124 -6.91 5.32 -32.35
N LYS A 125 -5.98 5.04 -31.41
CA LYS A 125 -5.27 6.06 -30.62
C LYS A 125 -6.20 7.10 -29.95
N ASP A 126 -7.39 6.62 -29.59
CA ASP A 126 -8.41 7.40 -28.88
C ASP A 126 -8.19 7.28 -27.38
N PHE A 127 -7.34 8.13 -26.86
CA PHE A 127 -6.96 8.18 -25.44
C PHE A 127 -7.59 9.38 -24.71
N GLY A 128 -8.48 10.12 -25.41
CA GLY A 128 -9.15 11.28 -24.86
C GLY A 128 -8.16 12.26 -24.21
N ARG A 129 -8.53 12.78 -23.04
CA ARG A 129 -7.72 13.74 -22.27
C ARG A 129 -6.44 13.15 -21.66
N TYR A 130 -6.27 11.82 -21.70
CA TYR A 130 -5.10 11.15 -21.11
C TYR A 130 -3.95 10.98 -22.10
N LYS A 131 -4.15 11.39 -23.34
CA LYS A 131 -3.14 11.36 -24.38
C LYS A 131 -2.03 12.36 -24.08
N THR A 132 -0.80 11.89 -24.06
CA THR A 132 0.39 12.76 -23.95
C THR A 132 0.69 13.50 -25.26
N SER A 133 1.54 14.51 -25.20
CA SER A 133 1.96 15.27 -26.39
C SER A 133 2.61 14.42 -27.47
N ASP A 134 3.28 13.33 -27.10
CA ASP A 134 3.87 12.34 -28.02
C ASP A 134 2.90 11.25 -28.47
N GLY A 135 1.60 11.38 -28.13
CA GLY A 135 0.54 10.51 -28.62
C GLY A 135 0.38 9.20 -27.88
N LYS A 136 1.03 9.03 -26.73
CA LYS A 136 0.95 7.82 -25.90
C LYS A 136 -0.10 7.96 -24.79
N MET A 137 -0.49 6.83 -24.22
CA MET A 137 -1.31 6.79 -23.02
C MET A 137 -0.49 6.26 -21.85
N PRO A 138 -0.20 7.09 -20.85
CA PRO A 138 0.46 6.66 -19.63
C PRO A 138 -0.39 5.66 -18.84
N VAL A 139 0.26 4.68 -18.23
CA VAL A 139 -0.39 3.67 -17.36
C VAL A 139 0.10 3.77 -15.94
N ALA A 140 1.41 3.89 -15.74
CA ALA A 140 2.03 4.01 -14.43
C ALA A 140 3.25 4.93 -14.49
N PHE A 141 3.61 5.47 -13.35
CA PHE A 141 4.83 6.26 -13.20
C PHE A 141 5.55 5.91 -11.89
N SER A 142 6.85 6.09 -11.86
CA SER A 142 7.68 5.91 -10.69
C SER A 142 8.05 7.24 -10.05
N THR A 143 8.20 7.23 -8.74
CA THR A 143 8.59 8.41 -7.96
C THR A 143 9.71 8.05 -6.98
N THR A 144 10.39 9.08 -6.48
CA THR A 144 11.38 8.94 -5.40
C THR A 144 10.77 9.03 -3.99
N THR A 145 9.44 9.06 -3.89
CA THR A 145 8.75 9.09 -2.60
C THR A 145 8.99 7.80 -1.83
N HIS A 146 9.29 7.93 -0.54
CA HIS A 146 9.38 6.77 0.35
C HIS A 146 7.98 6.24 0.68
N SER A 147 7.76 4.94 0.48
CA SER A 147 6.52 4.26 0.81
C SER A 147 6.77 3.11 1.78
N THR A 148 5.99 3.05 2.85
CA THR A 148 6.07 1.99 3.87
C THR A 148 4.68 1.62 4.35
N GLY A 149 4.58 0.65 5.28
CA GLY A 149 3.32 0.28 5.92
C GLY A 149 2.61 1.51 6.52
N GLY A 150 1.29 1.57 6.38
CA GLY A 150 0.47 2.73 6.75
C GLY A 150 0.19 3.72 5.62
N ASN A 151 0.87 3.63 4.48
CA ASN A 151 0.55 4.47 3.32
C ASN A 151 -0.69 3.99 2.55
N SER A 152 -1.14 2.75 2.76
CA SER A 152 -2.33 2.21 2.09
C SER A 152 -3.57 3.04 2.42
N GLY A 153 -4.35 3.41 1.38
CA GLY A 153 -5.51 4.29 1.50
C GLY A 153 -5.18 5.78 1.56
N SER A 154 -3.89 6.15 1.65
CA SER A 154 -3.48 7.56 1.69
C SER A 154 -3.61 8.24 0.34
N PRO A 155 -3.94 9.56 0.32
CA PRO A 155 -4.01 10.33 -0.91
C PRO A 155 -2.61 10.50 -1.53
N VAL A 156 -2.56 10.41 -2.85
CA VAL A 156 -1.42 10.86 -3.66
C VAL A 156 -1.79 12.19 -4.28
N MET A 157 -0.97 13.21 -4.03
CA MET A 157 -1.23 14.58 -4.48
C MET A 157 -0.11 15.06 -5.39
N ASN A 158 -0.44 15.95 -6.32
CA ASN A 158 0.55 16.70 -7.10
C ASN A 158 1.13 17.88 -6.30
N ALA A 159 2.00 18.66 -6.91
CA ALA A 159 2.63 19.81 -6.27
C ALA A 159 1.64 20.94 -5.91
N ASP A 160 0.49 21.00 -6.56
CA ASP A 160 -0.57 21.96 -6.30
C ASP A 160 -1.54 21.50 -5.20
N GLY A 161 -1.33 20.30 -4.65
CA GLY A 161 -2.18 19.70 -3.61
C GLY A 161 -3.43 19.03 -4.16
N GLU A 162 -3.54 18.86 -5.47
CA GLU A 162 -4.67 18.16 -6.09
C GLU A 162 -4.52 16.64 -5.93
N LEU A 163 -5.62 15.97 -5.60
CA LEU A 163 -5.68 14.53 -5.49
C LEU A 163 -5.57 13.87 -6.87
N ILE A 164 -4.53 13.08 -7.08
CA ILE A 164 -4.27 12.37 -8.34
C ILE A 164 -4.41 10.85 -8.22
N GLY A 165 -4.40 10.31 -7.01
CA GLY A 165 -4.53 8.88 -6.78
C GLY A 165 -4.68 8.51 -5.31
N ILE A 166 -4.88 7.22 -5.07
CA ILE A 166 -4.98 6.63 -3.73
C ILE A 166 -3.97 5.49 -3.65
N ASN A 167 -3.07 5.55 -2.68
CA ASN A 167 -2.14 4.45 -2.42
C ASN A 167 -2.90 3.16 -2.08
N SER A 168 -2.57 2.06 -2.75
CA SER A 168 -3.28 0.80 -2.60
C SER A 168 -2.38 -0.33 -2.09
N VAL A 169 -1.41 -0.75 -2.87
CA VAL A 169 -0.64 -1.98 -2.63
C VAL A 169 0.85 -1.69 -2.69
N LYS A 170 1.60 -2.37 -1.81
CA LYS A 170 3.06 -2.49 -1.89
C LYS A 170 3.41 -3.93 -2.23
N VAL A 171 4.36 -4.14 -3.13
CA VAL A 171 4.92 -5.47 -3.36
C VAL A 171 5.73 -5.88 -2.12
N ALA A 172 5.24 -6.91 -1.43
CA ALA A 172 5.94 -7.51 -0.31
C ALA A 172 6.80 -8.68 -0.82
N SER A 173 8.03 -8.37 -1.20
CA SER A 173 9.02 -9.38 -1.57
C SER A 173 10.36 -9.03 -0.95
N SER A 174 11.06 -10.01 -0.42
CA SER A 174 12.42 -9.83 0.12
C SER A 174 13.45 -9.41 -0.93
N SER A 175 13.12 -9.56 -2.22
CA SER A 175 13.97 -9.17 -3.35
C SER A 175 13.58 -7.84 -3.99
N VAL A 176 12.49 -7.21 -3.56
CA VAL A 176 11.97 -5.95 -4.13
C VAL A 176 11.56 -5.00 -3.01
N GLU A 177 12.35 -3.97 -2.79
CA GLU A 177 11.99 -2.86 -1.90
C GLU A 177 11.48 -1.65 -2.68
N GLY A 178 10.52 -0.94 -2.08
CA GLY A 178 10.10 0.38 -2.54
C GLY A 178 9.05 0.42 -3.66
N MET A 179 8.54 -0.70 -4.15
CA MET A 179 7.46 -0.68 -5.15
C MET A 179 6.09 -0.59 -4.48
N GLY A 180 5.47 0.58 -4.58
CA GLY A 180 4.07 0.82 -4.19
C GLY A 180 3.23 1.20 -5.40
N TYR A 181 1.93 0.96 -5.32
CA TYR A 181 0.98 1.28 -6.39
C TYR A 181 -0.12 2.20 -5.88
N ALA A 182 -0.48 3.19 -6.68
CA ALA A 182 -1.62 4.06 -6.45
C ALA A 182 -2.69 3.85 -7.52
N ILE A 183 -3.95 3.82 -7.10
CA ILE A 183 -5.11 3.79 -8.00
C ILE A 183 -5.36 5.23 -8.46
N PRO A 184 -5.41 5.51 -9.78
CA PRO A 184 -5.73 6.86 -10.26
C PRO A 184 -7.11 7.31 -9.81
N ILE A 185 -7.25 8.59 -9.41
CA ILE A 185 -8.51 9.14 -8.91
C ILE A 185 -9.65 9.03 -9.93
N THR A 186 -9.34 9.03 -11.21
CA THR A 186 -10.32 8.88 -12.30
C THR A 186 -11.06 7.53 -12.33
N ARG A 187 -10.64 6.56 -11.49
CA ARG A 187 -11.34 5.27 -11.31
C ARG A 187 -12.20 5.23 -10.04
N VAL A 188 -12.20 6.27 -9.24
CA VAL A 188 -12.88 6.31 -7.94
C VAL A 188 -14.12 7.21 -7.97
N SER A 189 -14.34 7.91 -9.10
CA SER A 189 -15.52 8.75 -9.36
C SER A 189 -16.61 7.99 -10.09
#